data_e752f0d676a5b9a5fafb94185d08855b
#
_entry.id   e752f0d676a5b9a5fafb94185d08855b
#
_cell.length_a   1.000
_cell.length_b   1.000
_cell.length_c   1.000
_cell.angle_alpha   90.00
_cell.angle_beta   90.00
_cell.angle_gamma   90.00
#
_symmetry.space_group_name_H-M   'P 1'
#
loop_
_entity.id
_entity.type
_entity.pdbx_description
1 polymer ?
#
loop_
_entity_poly.entity_id
_entity_poly.type
_entity_poly.pdbx_seq_one_letter_code
_entity_poly.pdbx_strand_id
1 'polypeptide(L)'
;MKRLFTSWTLLCVLIQLWAQAPSGYYTDATGSKGKSLKTALYQIITDHTARSYKQLWTDMQSTDRREDGKVWDMYSSTTDFTFTSDQCGTYKNEGDCYNREHSFPKSWFNDASPMYTDLFHLYPTDGYVNNRRGNYPFGETNGEQYKSNGGYSKLGKCTSPGYSGTVFEPDDEYKGDFARSYFYMATCYEDRIATWNSDMLAHNSYPAYAKWALDMLLRWATEDPVSPKEIARNNAVYKIQKNRNPYIDFPGLEQYVWGSKTGIPFDPDNYDGGGEVTPPNPDDVATPTFTPSAGSVDKGTTVTIKYHHSGCLHSLFPQWRKPAHGRIARLCGNHGTDHHRGLCHERGQD
;
A
#
# COMPACT_ATOMS: atom_id res chain seq x y z
N MET A 1 -58.90 22.73 -1.61
CA MET A 1 -57.93 22.23 -2.60
C MET A 1 -56.60 21.98 -1.87
N LYS A 2 -56.35 20.71 -1.53
CA LYS A 2 -55.12 20.29 -0.86
C LYS A 2 -54.11 19.87 -1.96
N ARG A 3 -52.99 20.59 -2.07
CA ARG A 3 -51.89 20.22 -2.97
C ARG A 3 -51.01 19.16 -2.29
N LEU A 4 -51.01 17.94 -2.81
CA LEU A 4 -50.05 16.91 -2.47
C LEU A 4 -48.71 17.29 -3.15
N PHE A 5 -47.70 17.54 -2.35
CA PHE A 5 -46.31 17.56 -2.81
C PHE A 5 -45.78 16.13 -2.73
N THR A 6 -45.65 15.47 -3.86
CA THR A 6 -44.91 14.23 -3.99
C THR A 6 -43.40 14.58 -4.07
N SER A 7 -42.70 14.37 -2.98
CA SER A 7 -41.22 14.46 -2.93
C SER A 7 -40.68 13.20 -3.60
N TRP A 8 -40.09 13.34 -4.78
CA TRP A 8 -39.28 12.32 -5.40
C TRP A 8 -37.88 12.39 -4.79
N THR A 9 -37.59 11.51 -3.84
CA THR A 9 -36.23 11.24 -3.38
C THR A 9 -35.50 10.48 -4.47
N LEU A 10 -34.65 11.17 -5.22
CA LEU A 10 -33.75 10.58 -6.20
C LEU A 10 -32.65 9.82 -5.40
N LEU A 11 -32.82 8.52 -5.24
CA LEU A 11 -31.80 7.65 -4.68
C LEU A 11 -30.67 7.52 -5.71
N CYS A 12 -29.63 8.37 -5.59
CA CYS A 12 -28.39 8.20 -6.33
C CYS A 12 -27.67 6.97 -5.75
N VAL A 13 -27.91 5.80 -6.32
CA VAL A 13 -27.04 4.64 -6.13
C VAL A 13 -25.73 4.97 -6.86
N LEU A 14 -24.75 5.42 -6.12
CA LEU A 14 -23.36 5.45 -6.56
C LEU A 14 -22.90 4.00 -6.73
N ILE A 15 -23.10 3.45 -7.92
CA ILE A 15 -22.42 2.23 -8.34
C ILE A 15 -20.97 2.63 -8.44
N GLN A 16 -20.20 2.40 -7.38
CA GLN A 16 -18.74 2.40 -7.48
C GLN A 16 -18.38 1.29 -8.45
N LEU A 17 -18.02 1.67 -9.67
CA LEU A 17 -17.45 0.78 -10.67
C LEU A 17 -16.08 0.32 -10.15
N TRP A 18 -16.08 -0.72 -9.36
CA TRP A 18 -14.90 -1.52 -9.14
C TRP A 18 -14.52 -2.07 -10.51
N ALA A 19 -13.44 -1.61 -11.11
CA ALA A 19 -12.98 -2.20 -12.34
C ALA A 19 -12.37 -3.56 -11.98
N GLN A 20 -13.21 -4.56 -11.96
CA GLN A 20 -12.82 -5.97 -11.85
C GLN A 20 -11.99 -6.36 -13.07
N ALA A 21 -11.20 -7.43 -12.91
CA ALA A 21 -10.56 -8.07 -14.03
C ALA A 21 -11.60 -8.35 -15.13
N PRO A 22 -11.21 -8.32 -16.40
CA PRO A 22 -12.12 -8.72 -17.49
C PRO A 22 -12.72 -10.09 -17.21
N SER A 23 -13.98 -10.28 -17.57
CA SER A 23 -14.66 -11.57 -17.39
C SER A 23 -13.82 -12.70 -18.03
N GLY A 24 -13.62 -13.76 -17.30
CA GLY A 24 -12.82 -14.91 -17.72
C GLY A 24 -11.31 -14.73 -17.66
N TYR A 25 -10.78 -13.58 -17.20
CA TYR A 25 -9.33 -13.34 -17.16
C TYR A 25 -8.57 -14.39 -16.32
N TYR A 26 -9.18 -14.91 -15.27
CA TYR A 26 -8.56 -15.90 -14.39
C TYR A 26 -9.14 -17.32 -14.50
N THR A 27 -9.94 -17.59 -15.54
CA THR A 27 -10.63 -18.89 -15.71
C THR A 27 -9.66 -20.07 -15.71
N ASP A 28 -8.48 -19.92 -16.33
CA ASP A 28 -7.48 -21.01 -16.43
C ASP A 28 -6.83 -21.37 -15.07
N ALA A 29 -7.06 -20.56 -14.04
CA ALA A 29 -6.61 -20.88 -12.69
C ALA A 29 -7.66 -21.62 -11.84
N THR A 30 -8.89 -21.81 -12.36
CA THR A 30 -10.00 -22.45 -11.65
C THR A 30 -9.63 -23.88 -11.22
N GLY A 31 -9.94 -24.22 -9.97
CA GLY A 31 -9.65 -25.53 -9.36
C GLY A 31 -8.20 -25.74 -8.93
N SER A 32 -7.30 -24.84 -9.30
CA SER A 32 -5.89 -24.89 -8.91
C SER A 32 -5.73 -24.50 -7.43
N LYS A 33 -4.65 -24.97 -6.77
CA LYS A 33 -4.38 -24.72 -5.35
C LYS A 33 -2.88 -24.74 -5.03
N GLY A 34 -2.46 -23.99 -4.01
CA GLY A 34 -1.08 -23.96 -3.55
C GLY A 34 -0.11 -23.68 -4.71
N LYS A 35 0.91 -24.52 -4.86
CA LYS A 35 1.92 -24.41 -5.93
C LYS A 35 1.28 -24.41 -7.32
N SER A 36 0.29 -25.26 -7.59
CA SER A 36 -0.34 -25.31 -8.91
C SER A 36 -1.14 -24.05 -9.23
N LEU A 37 -1.74 -23.42 -8.21
CA LEU A 37 -2.40 -22.11 -8.37
C LEU A 37 -1.40 -21.04 -8.74
N LYS A 38 -0.23 -20.97 -8.08
CA LYS A 38 0.83 -20.02 -8.43
C LYS A 38 1.24 -20.17 -9.89
N THR A 39 1.46 -21.42 -10.37
CA THR A 39 1.83 -21.73 -11.75
C THR A 39 0.72 -21.34 -12.74
N ALA A 40 -0.55 -21.59 -12.43
CA ALA A 40 -1.67 -21.18 -13.28
C ALA A 40 -1.75 -19.65 -13.39
N LEU A 41 -1.61 -18.94 -12.28
CA LEU A 41 -1.54 -17.48 -12.27
C LEU A 41 -0.34 -16.96 -13.08
N TYR A 42 0.84 -17.59 -12.97
CA TYR A 42 2.01 -17.27 -13.81
C TYR A 42 1.66 -17.32 -15.30
N GLN A 43 1.02 -18.39 -15.77
CA GLN A 43 0.63 -18.52 -17.17
C GLN A 43 -0.30 -17.39 -17.67
N ILE A 44 -1.13 -16.85 -16.76
CA ILE A 44 -2.08 -15.77 -17.08
C ILE A 44 -1.40 -14.40 -17.14
N ILE A 45 -0.45 -14.14 -16.22
CA ILE A 45 0.04 -12.76 -16.02
C ILE A 45 1.44 -12.51 -16.56
N THR A 46 2.18 -13.54 -16.99
CA THR A 46 3.59 -13.40 -17.40
C THR A 46 3.76 -12.67 -18.72
N ASP A 47 2.82 -12.84 -19.67
CA ASP A 47 2.85 -12.15 -20.95
C ASP A 47 2.24 -10.76 -20.81
N HIS A 48 3.10 -9.76 -20.71
CA HIS A 48 2.70 -8.38 -20.56
C HIS A 48 3.54 -7.43 -21.43
N THR A 49 2.98 -6.25 -21.69
CA THR A 49 3.64 -5.23 -22.49
C THR A 49 4.75 -4.57 -21.69
N ALA A 50 6.00 -4.88 -22.01
CA ALA A 50 7.15 -4.22 -21.39
C ALA A 50 7.20 -2.73 -21.73
N ARG A 51 7.60 -1.92 -20.77
CA ARG A 51 7.76 -0.47 -20.93
C ARG A 51 9.24 -0.13 -21.14
N SER A 52 9.54 1.03 -21.72
CA SER A 52 10.88 1.58 -21.63
C SER A 52 11.05 2.34 -20.29
N TYR A 53 12.27 2.35 -19.76
CA TYR A 53 12.54 3.05 -18.50
C TYR A 53 12.19 4.54 -18.55
N LYS A 54 12.29 5.17 -19.73
CA LYS A 54 11.88 6.58 -19.92
C LYS A 54 10.36 6.76 -19.83
N GLN A 55 9.58 5.81 -20.36
CA GLN A 55 8.12 5.89 -20.35
C GLN A 55 7.53 5.82 -18.95
N LEU A 56 8.22 5.19 -17.98
CA LEU A 56 7.77 5.09 -16.58
C LEU A 56 7.43 6.46 -15.98
N TRP A 57 8.17 7.52 -16.34
CA TRP A 57 7.86 8.88 -15.87
C TRP A 57 6.46 9.37 -16.28
N THR A 58 6.00 8.97 -17.45
CA THR A 58 4.65 9.30 -17.93
C THR A 58 3.61 8.34 -17.37
N ASP A 59 3.96 7.05 -17.31
CA ASP A 59 3.06 6.01 -16.83
C ASP A 59 2.66 6.26 -15.36
N MET A 60 3.62 6.63 -14.51
CA MET A 60 3.41 6.96 -13.10
C MET A 60 2.45 8.13 -12.87
N GLN A 61 2.28 9.03 -13.86
CA GLN A 61 1.30 10.10 -13.77
C GLN A 61 -0.15 9.58 -13.75
N SER A 62 -0.38 8.37 -14.23
CA SER A 62 -1.70 7.72 -14.22
C SER A 62 -1.84 6.62 -13.19
N THR A 63 -0.73 6.02 -12.75
CA THR A 63 -0.73 4.90 -11.81
C THR A 63 -0.56 5.34 -10.36
N ASP A 64 0.14 6.46 -10.12
CA ASP A 64 0.60 6.85 -8.80
C ASP A 64 0.30 8.33 -8.48
N ARG A 65 -0.84 8.83 -8.97
CA ARG A 65 -1.31 10.19 -8.73
C ARG A 65 -2.30 10.24 -7.57
N ARG A 66 -2.04 11.14 -6.60
CA ARG A 66 -2.98 11.49 -5.54
C ARG A 66 -4.16 12.30 -6.12
N GLU A 67 -5.26 12.39 -5.38
CA GLU A 67 -6.46 13.16 -5.77
C GLU A 67 -6.16 14.66 -5.99
N ASP A 68 -5.22 15.22 -5.24
CA ASP A 68 -4.76 16.60 -5.39
C ASP A 68 -3.81 16.81 -6.59
N GLY A 69 -3.56 15.75 -7.36
CA GLY A 69 -2.72 15.78 -8.56
C GLY A 69 -1.22 15.60 -8.30
N LYS A 70 -0.82 15.47 -7.05
CA LYS A 70 0.58 15.27 -6.64
C LYS A 70 1.02 13.82 -6.77
N VAL A 71 2.33 13.60 -6.66
CA VAL A 71 2.94 12.28 -6.64
C VAL A 71 2.56 11.55 -5.36
N TRP A 72 2.21 10.27 -5.49
CA TRP A 72 1.98 9.39 -4.34
C TRP A 72 3.31 8.78 -3.90
N ASP A 73 3.99 9.45 -2.96
CA ASP A 73 5.23 8.97 -2.38
C ASP A 73 4.94 8.00 -1.23
N MET A 74 5.41 6.76 -1.34
CA MET A 74 5.20 5.72 -0.32
C MET A 74 6.36 5.62 0.68
N TYR A 75 7.40 6.45 0.55
CA TYR A 75 8.57 6.41 1.43
C TYR A 75 8.70 7.62 2.36
N SER A 76 7.97 8.71 2.07
CA SER A 76 7.94 9.89 2.92
C SER A 76 6.54 10.46 3.03
N SER A 77 6.16 10.87 4.24
CA SER A 77 4.89 11.55 4.50
C SER A 77 4.97 13.07 4.42
N THR A 78 6.17 13.62 4.21
CA THR A 78 6.40 15.07 4.23
C THR A 78 6.62 15.68 2.85
N THR A 79 6.57 14.86 1.78
CA THR A 79 6.79 15.28 0.41
C THR A 79 5.49 15.68 -0.28
N ASP A 80 5.59 16.59 -1.25
CA ASP A 80 4.46 17.12 -2.01
C ASP A 80 4.86 17.37 -3.47
N PHE A 81 5.48 16.34 -4.08
CA PHE A 81 6.06 16.42 -5.41
C PHE A 81 5.03 16.64 -6.51
N THR A 82 5.41 17.45 -7.49
CA THR A 82 4.67 17.66 -8.72
C THR A 82 5.29 16.81 -9.83
N PHE A 83 4.45 16.10 -10.57
CA PHE A 83 4.92 15.34 -11.72
C PHE A 83 5.65 16.23 -12.72
N THR A 84 6.70 15.71 -13.34
CA THR A 84 7.55 16.34 -14.35
C THR A 84 8.58 17.30 -13.77
N SER A 85 8.17 18.28 -12.93
CA SER A 85 9.08 19.29 -12.39
C SER A 85 10.03 18.76 -11.34
N ASP A 86 9.55 17.85 -10.48
CA ASP A 86 10.28 17.42 -9.29
C ASP A 86 10.93 16.04 -9.47
N GLN A 87 11.15 15.63 -10.74
CA GLN A 87 11.93 14.42 -11.07
C GLN A 87 13.39 14.60 -10.67
N CYS A 88 13.99 13.57 -10.07
CA CYS A 88 15.36 13.64 -9.61
C CYS A 88 16.38 13.90 -10.73
N GLY A 89 17.17 14.93 -10.53
CA GLY A 89 18.50 15.11 -11.06
C GLY A 89 19.53 14.81 -9.97
N THR A 90 19.91 15.85 -9.21
CA THR A 90 20.76 15.73 -8.03
C THR A 90 19.94 16.05 -6.79
N TYR A 91 20.16 15.34 -5.69
CA TYR A 91 19.49 15.57 -4.41
C TYR A 91 20.48 15.41 -3.25
N LYS A 92 20.18 16.03 -2.13
CA LYS A 92 20.97 15.97 -0.90
C LYS A 92 20.13 15.61 0.31
N ASN A 93 18.82 15.92 0.27
CA ASN A 93 17.91 15.77 1.39
C ASN A 93 16.61 15.12 0.94
N GLU A 94 15.88 14.57 1.92
CA GLU A 94 14.48 14.21 1.76
C GLU A 94 13.65 15.45 1.40
N GLY A 95 12.76 15.32 0.42
CA GLY A 95 11.95 16.41 -0.11
C GLY A 95 12.54 17.13 -1.32
N ASP A 96 13.78 16.81 -1.75
CA ASP A 96 14.38 17.50 -2.90
C ASP A 96 13.74 17.09 -4.24
N CYS A 97 13.45 15.79 -4.43
CA CYS A 97 12.89 15.26 -5.67
C CYS A 97 12.40 13.81 -5.52
N TYR A 98 11.60 13.32 -6.48
CA TYR A 98 11.18 11.92 -6.53
C TYR A 98 11.89 11.14 -7.63
N ASN A 99 12.07 9.83 -7.38
CA ASN A 99 12.70 8.90 -8.32
C ASN A 99 11.76 7.70 -8.58
N ARG A 100 12.17 6.82 -9.48
CA ARG A 100 11.53 5.53 -9.77
C ARG A 100 12.16 4.45 -8.92
N GLU A 101 11.49 4.11 -7.86
CA GLU A 101 11.93 3.07 -6.93
C GLU A 101 11.58 1.68 -7.44
N HIS A 102 12.56 0.79 -7.46
CA HIS A 102 12.35 -0.64 -7.60
C HIS A 102 12.13 -1.24 -6.22
N SER A 103 10.87 -1.31 -5.76
CA SER A 103 10.55 -1.86 -4.43
C SER A 103 11.05 -3.30 -4.27
N PHE A 104 11.05 -4.08 -5.34
CA PHE A 104 11.82 -5.30 -5.49
C PHE A 104 13.15 -4.93 -6.18
N PRO A 105 14.29 -4.87 -5.45
CA PRO A 105 15.53 -4.30 -5.95
C PRO A 105 16.01 -4.87 -7.27
N LYS A 106 16.27 -3.99 -8.22
CA LYS A 106 16.71 -4.38 -9.57
C LYS A 106 18.02 -5.17 -9.59
N SER A 107 18.89 -4.93 -8.62
CA SER A 107 20.14 -5.67 -8.45
C SER A 107 19.92 -7.16 -8.12
N TRP A 108 18.77 -7.52 -7.53
CA TRP A 108 18.49 -8.92 -7.22
C TRP A 108 18.28 -9.77 -8.47
N PHE A 109 17.85 -9.15 -9.57
CA PHE A 109 17.66 -9.77 -10.88
C PHE A 109 18.59 -9.21 -11.97
N ASN A 110 19.72 -8.59 -11.56
CA ASN A 110 20.76 -8.07 -12.45
C ASN A 110 20.24 -7.08 -13.52
N ASP A 111 19.33 -6.18 -13.13
CA ASP A 111 18.71 -5.17 -14.01
C ASP A 111 18.05 -5.78 -15.27
N ALA A 112 17.68 -7.05 -15.24
CA ALA A 112 17.15 -7.76 -16.41
C ALA A 112 15.71 -7.33 -16.76
N SER A 113 15.43 -7.28 -18.05
CA SER A 113 14.07 -7.05 -18.57
C SER A 113 13.30 -8.38 -18.67
N PRO A 114 11.95 -8.37 -18.59
CA PRO A 114 11.06 -7.20 -18.48
C PRO A 114 10.92 -6.64 -17.05
N MET A 115 11.44 -7.31 -15.99
CA MET A 115 11.31 -6.91 -14.60
C MET A 115 11.74 -5.47 -14.35
N TYR A 116 12.80 -5.01 -15.03
CA TYR A 116 13.38 -3.67 -14.88
C TYR A 116 12.38 -2.52 -15.10
N THR A 117 11.29 -2.79 -15.81
CA THR A 117 10.30 -1.76 -16.14
C THR A 117 8.86 -2.17 -15.81
N ASP A 118 8.69 -3.18 -14.97
CA ASP A 118 7.38 -3.65 -14.54
C ASP A 118 6.79 -2.72 -13.46
N LEU A 119 5.67 -2.09 -13.79
CA LEU A 119 5.01 -1.11 -12.92
C LEU A 119 4.48 -1.73 -11.62
N PHE A 120 4.26 -3.05 -11.54
CA PHE A 120 3.74 -3.66 -10.31
C PHE A 120 4.72 -3.68 -9.13
N HIS A 121 5.98 -3.35 -9.36
CA HIS A 121 6.95 -3.14 -8.27
C HIS A 121 7.73 -1.82 -8.37
N LEU A 122 7.34 -0.96 -9.32
CA LEU A 122 7.94 0.37 -9.52
C LEU A 122 7.03 1.45 -9.00
N TYR A 123 7.56 2.30 -8.12
CA TYR A 123 6.82 3.39 -7.49
C TYR A 123 7.61 4.70 -7.54
N PRO A 124 6.93 5.85 -7.67
CA PRO A 124 7.60 7.12 -7.43
C PRO A 124 7.79 7.30 -5.92
N THR A 125 9.02 7.52 -5.50
CA THR A 125 9.34 7.76 -4.10
C THR A 125 10.38 8.87 -3.96
N ASP A 126 10.46 9.48 -2.78
CA ASP A 126 11.55 10.40 -2.45
C ASP A 126 12.91 9.81 -2.81
N GLY A 127 13.71 10.57 -3.57
CA GLY A 127 14.99 10.09 -4.08
C GLY A 127 16.04 9.88 -3.01
N TYR A 128 16.03 10.67 -1.95
CA TYR A 128 16.96 10.53 -0.84
C TYR A 128 16.61 9.31 0.03
N VAL A 129 15.34 9.12 0.35
CA VAL A 129 14.88 7.95 1.12
C VAL A 129 15.10 6.66 0.33
N ASN A 130 14.83 6.67 -0.99
CA ASN A 130 15.16 5.58 -1.91
C ASN A 130 16.67 5.23 -1.85
N ASN A 131 17.53 6.25 -1.91
CA ASN A 131 18.99 6.03 -1.79
C ASN A 131 19.36 5.42 -0.43
N ARG A 132 18.72 5.85 0.67
CA ARG A 132 18.92 5.27 2.01
C ARG A 132 18.46 3.83 2.09
N ARG A 133 17.34 3.52 1.43
CA ARG A 133 16.86 2.15 1.30
C ARG A 133 17.87 1.26 0.59
N GLY A 134 18.52 1.75 -0.45
CA GLY A 134 19.47 0.97 -1.24
C GLY A 134 18.88 -0.33 -1.78
N ASN A 135 19.55 -1.46 -1.57
CA ASN A 135 19.09 -2.78 -1.97
C ASN A 135 18.72 -3.68 -0.77
N TYR A 136 18.54 -3.08 0.40
CA TYR A 136 18.19 -3.85 1.59
C TYR A 136 16.84 -4.53 1.44
N PRO A 137 16.66 -5.74 1.99
CA PRO A 137 15.36 -6.37 2.11
C PRO A 137 14.34 -5.48 2.82
N PHE A 138 13.07 -5.66 2.53
CA PHE A 138 12.04 -5.19 3.43
C PHE A 138 12.03 -6.00 4.72
N GLY A 139 11.70 -5.35 5.83
CA GLY A 139 11.64 -5.98 7.15
C GLY A 139 11.19 -4.99 8.20
N GLU A 140 11.10 -5.43 9.43
CA GLU A 140 10.74 -4.59 10.58
C GLU A 140 11.99 -4.25 11.37
N THR A 141 12.11 -2.99 11.81
CA THR A 141 13.29 -2.48 12.50
C THR A 141 12.96 -1.35 13.48
N ASN A 142 13.82 -1.13 14.47
CA ASN A 142 13.74 0.05 15.33
C ASN A 142 14.26 1.33 14.65
N GLY A 143 14.84 1.21 13.44
CA GLY A 143 15.32 2.35 12.66
C GLY A 143 16.55 3.03 13.26
N GLU A 144 17.46 2.25 13.86
CA GLU A 144 18.64 2.77 14.53
C GLU A 144 19.70 3.33 13.57
N GLN A 145 19.65 3.00 12.28
CA GLN A 145 20.57 3.49 11.26
C GLN A 145 20.03 4.73 10.53
N TYR A 146 18.70 4.76 10.27
CA TYR A 146 18.07 5.87 9.60
C TYR A 146 16.55 5.86 9.86
N LYS A 147 15.99 7.04 9.93
CA LYS A 147 14.53 7.28 9.87
C LYS A 147 14.27 8.45 8.94
N SER A 148 13.29 8.31 8.05
CA SER A 148 12.80 9.43 7.27
C SER A 148 12.10 10.47 8.16
N ASN A 149 11.79 11.63 7.62
CA ASN A 149 11.11 12.68 8.35
C ASN A 149 9.81 12.17 8.97
N GLY A 150 9.62 12.41 10.27
CA GLY A 150 8.49 11.86 11.03
C GLY A 150 8.62 10.37 11.39
N GLY A 151 9.70 9.69 10.98
CA GLY A 151 9.88 8.26 11.25
C GLY A 151 9.04 7.34 10.38
N TYR A 152 8.60 7.84 9.23
CA TYR A 152 7.71 7.16 8.30
C TYR A 152 8.35 5.91 7.69
N SER A 153 9.56 6.03 7.15
CA SER A 153 10.37 4.89 6.74
C SER A 153 11.58 4.73 7.64
N LYS A 154 12.06 3.51 7.81
CA LYS A 154 13.14 3.20 8.75
C LYS A 154 14.15 2.24 8.13
N LEU A 155 15.42 2.36 8.54
CA LEU A 155 16.50 1.43 8.19
C LEU A 155 17.22 1.00 9.47
N GLY A 156 17.48 -0.29 9.62
CA GLY A 156 18.17 -0.82 10.78
C GLY A 156 18.21 -2.34 10.80
N LYS A 157 18.63 -2.90 11.91
CA LYS A 157 18.63 -4.35 12.10
C LYS A 157 17.20 -4.92 12.14
N CYS A 158 17.03 -6.05 11.48
CA CYS A 158 15.74 -6.74 11.49
C CYS A 158 15.37 -7.19 12.91
N THR A 159 14.14 -6.89 13.31
CA THR A 159 13.53 -7.34 14.57
C THR A 159 12.60 -8.53 14.38
N SER A 160 12.24 -8.87 13.14
CA SER A 160 11.42 -10.04 12.85
C SER A 160 12.20 -11.34 13.09
N PRO A 161 11.55 -12.38 13.63
CA PRO A 161 12.20 -13.68 13.87
C PRO A 161 12.75 -14.31 12.58
N GLY A 162 13.95 -14.90 12.66
CA GLY A 162 14.55 -15.68 11.59
C GLY A 162 15.49 -14.92 10.66
N TYR A 163 15.65 -13.60 10.85
CA TYR A 163 16.63 -12.81 10.14
C TYR A 163 17.22 -11.72 11.04
N SER A 164 18.52 -11.41 10.87
CA SER A 164 19.23 -10.43 11.71
C SER A 164 20.04 -9.39 10.88
N GLY A 165 19.89 -9.42 9.57
CA GLY A 165 20.52 -8.46 8.66
C GLY A 165 19.90 -7.06 8.78
N THR A 166 20.42 -6.12 7.98
CA THR A 166 19.83 -4.79 7.85
C THR A 166 18.61 -4.87 6.92
N VAL A 167 17.53 -4.20 7.30
CA VAL A 167 16.27 -4.15 6.56
C VAL A 167 15.74 -2.72 6.48
N PHE A 168 14.94 -2.46 5.46
CA PHE A 168 14.18 -1.23 5.33
C PHE A 168 12.71 -1.53 5.68
N GLU A 169 12.14 -0.76 6.58
CA GLU A 169 10.73 -0.83 6.98
C GLU A 169 9.98 0.36 6.39
N PRO A 170 9.03 0.12 5.48
CA PRO A 170 8.09 1.14 5.04
C PRO A 170 7.08 1.45 6.15
N ASP A 171 6.29 2.51 5.97
CA ASP A 171 5.17 2.80 6.87
C ASP A 171 4.15 1.65 6.87
N ASP A 172 3.46 1.48 7.99
CA ASP A 172 2.45 0.43 8.18
C ASP A 172 1.34 0.51 7.12
N GLU A 173 1.03 1.72 6.65
CA GLU A 173 0.05 2.04 5.60
C GLU A 173 0.34 1.38 4.24
N TYR A 174 1.59 0.95 3.98
CA TYR A 174 2.01 0.39 2.69
C TYR A 174 2.66 -1.00 2.79
N LYS A 175 2.67 -1.59 3.96
CA LYS A 175 3.26 -2.93 4.15
C LYS A 175 2.56 -3.97 3.28
N GLY A 176 1.23 -3.94 3.23
CA GLY A 176 0.42 -4.81 2.40
C GLY A 176 0.61 -4.54 0.90
N ASP A 177 0.67 -3.27 0.48
CA ASP A 177 0.97 -2.89 -0.91
C ASP A 177 2.26 -3.53 -1.39
N PHE A 178 3.34 -3.41 -0.59
CA PHE A 178 4.63 -4.00 -0.93
C PHE A 178 4.61 -5.54 -0.86
N ALA A 179 3.90 -6.12 0.11
CA ALA A 179 3.75 -7.58 0.17
C ALA A 179 3.06 -8.12 -1.10
N ARG A 180 1.97 -7.49 -1.55
CA ARG A 180 1.28 -7.88 -2.79
C ARG A 180 2.11 -7.64 -4.04
N SER A 181 2.99 -6.64 -4.05
CA SER A 181 3.99 -6.46 -5.11
C SER A 181 5.00 -7.59 -5.13
N TYR A 182 5.46 -8.05 -3.98
CA TYR A 182 6.39 -9.18 -3.85
C TYR A 182 5.71 -10.49 -4.28
N PHE A 183 4.49 -10.76 -3.85
CA PHE A 183 3.74 -11.93 -4.31
C PHE A 183 3.55 -11.93 -5.83
N TYR A 184 3.27 -10.76 -6.41
CA TYR A 184 3.22 -10.61 -7.86
C TYR A 184 4.57 -10.95 -8.51
N MET A 185 5.68 -10.39 -8.03
CA MET A 185 7.00 -10.66 -8.58
C MET A 185 7.36 -12.14 -8.53
N ALA A 186 7.06 -12.83 -7.42
CA ALA A 186 7.29 -14.25 -7.28
C ALA A 186 6.41 -15.10 -8.23
N THR A 187 5.25 -14.58 -8.60
CA THR A 187 4.30 -15.27 -9.48
C THR A 187 4.56 -14.96 -10.93
N CYS A 188 4.62 -13.70 -11.31
CA CYS A 188 4.82 -13.28 -12.70
C CYS A 188 6.15 -13.75 -13.29
N TYR A 189 7.15 -13.96 -12.44
CA TYR A 189 8.49 -14.38 -12.82
C TYR A 189 8.89 -15.74 -12.20
N GLU A 190 7.91 -16.65 -12.14
CA GLU A 190 8.11 -17.98 -11.56
C GLU A 190 9.26 -18.75 -12.19
N ASP A 191 9.46 -18.60 -13.49
CA ASP A 191 10.53 -19.23 -14.28
C ASP A 191 11.93 -18.68 -14.00
N ARG A 192 12.04 -17.53 -13.32
CA ARG A 192 13.30 -16.78 -13.13
C ARG A 192 13.70 -16.59 -11.69
N ILE A 193 12.74 -16.45 -10.76
CA ILE A 193 12.98 -16.06 -9.36
C ILE A 193 13.95 -16.97 -8.62
N ALA A 194 14.05 -18.25 -9.00
CA ALA A 194 14.98 -19.20 -8.39
C ALA A 194 16.46 -18.81 -8.59
N THR A 195 16.77 -17.99 -9.60
CA THR A 195 18.13 -17.55 -9.92
C THR A 195 18.49 -16.19 -9.35
N TRP A 196 17.55 -15.49 -8.75
CA TRP A 196 17.77 -14.16 -8.20
C TRP A 196 18.44 -14.21 -6.83
N ASN A 197 19.14 -13.13 -6.47
CA ASN A 197 19.98 -13.10 -5.29
C ASN A 197 19.49 -12.09 -4.23
N SER A 198 18.91 -12.59 -3.15
CA SER A 198 18.52 -11.82 -1.98
C SER A 198 18.31 -12.74 -0.78
N ASP A 199 18.57 -12.24 0.43
CA ASP A 199 18.28 -12.95 1.69
C ASP A 199 16.78 -13.20 1.91
N MET A 200 15.90 -12.53 1.18
CA MET A 200 14.46 -12.81 1.18
C MET A 200 14.08 -14.04 0.35
N LEU A 201 14.97 -14.55 -0.50
CA LEU A 201 14.64 -15.59 -1.47
C LEU A 201 15.13 -16.96 -1.01
N ALA A 202 14.33 -17.98 -1.32
CA ALA A 202 14.64 -19.38 -1.05
C ALA A 202 15.35 -20.09 -2.23
N HIS A 203 15.74 -19.35 -3.29
CA HIS A 203 16.39 -19.84 -4.51
C HIS A 203 15.63 -21.02 -5.17
N ASN A 204 14.31 -20.94 -5.17
CA ASN A 204 13.43 -21.88 -5.85
C ASN A 204 12.19 -21.13 -6.37
N SER A 205 11.41 -21.80 -7.22
CA SER A 205 10.17 -21.20 -7.76
C SER A 205 8.99 -21.26 -6.79
N TYR A 206 9.06 -22.14 -5.77
CA TYR A 206 8.06 -22.27 -4.73
C TYR A 206 8.68 -22.90 -3.45
N PRO A 207 8.56 -22.25 -2.28
CA PRO A 207 7.74 -21.08 -1.98
C PRO A 207 8.28 -19.74 -2.50
N ALA A 208 9.40 -19.70 -3.16
CA ALA A 208 10.12 -18.53 -3.68
C ALA A 208 10.81 -17.71 -2.59
N TYR A 209 10.15 -17.43 -1.49
CA TYR A 209 10.67 -16.65 -0.37
C TYR A 209 11.23 -17.54 0.75
N ALA A 210 12.29 -17.08 1.38
CA ALA A 210 12.78 -17.62 2.64
C ALA A 210 11.68 -17.54 3.71
N LYS A 211 11.64 -18.48 4.64
CA LYS A 211 10.53 -18.59 5.60
C LYS A 211 10.26 -17.30 6.37
N TRP A 212 11.31 -16.63 6.86
CA TRP A 212 11.16 -15.39 7.62
C TRP A 212 10.47 -14.28 6.81
N ALA A 213 10.86 -14.16 5.53
CA ALA A 213 10.32 -13.17 4.63
C ALA A 213 8.88 -13.50 4.22
N LEU A 214 8.60 -14.79 3.95
CA LEU A 214 7.24 -15.22 3.59
C LEU A 214 6.26 -15.02 4.75
N ASP A 215 6.65 -15.40 5.97
CA ASP A 215 5.80 -15.24 7.17
C ASP A 215 5.49 -13.73 7.39
N MET A 216 6.48 -12.86 7.20
CA MET A 216 6.31 -11.40 7.32
C MET A 216 5.39 -10.86 6.22
N LEU A 217 5.62 -11.23 4.96
CA LEU A 217 4.80 -10.75 3.83
C LEU A 217 3.33 -11.19 3.96
N LEU A 218 3.08 -12.43 4.39
CA LEU A 218 1.71 -12.92 4.64
C LEU A 218 1.02 -12.15 5.76
N ARG A 219 1.75 -11.82 6.81
CA ARG A 219 1.25 -11.02 7.92
C ARG A 219 0.97 -9.57 7.45
N TRP A 220 1.89 -8.94 6.77
CA TRP A 220 1.73 -7.58 6.24
C TRP A 220 0.51 -7.47 5.31
N ALA A 221 0.30 -8.44 4.41
CA ALA A 221 -0.87 -8.45 3.54
C ALA A 221 -2.20 -8.57 4.30
N THR A 222 -2.18 -9.18 5.50
CA THR A 222 -3.36 -9.32 6.38
C THR A 222 -3.58 -8.05 7.21
N GLU A 223 -2.50 -7.44 7.72
CA GLU A 223 -2.54 -6.26 8.60
C GLU A 223 -2.86 -4.98 7.81
N ASP A 224 -2.45 -4.94 6.54
CA ASP A 224 -2.73 -3.85 5.60
C ASP A 224 -3.47 -4.43 4.37
N PRO A 225 -4.81 -4.51 4.42
CA PRO A 225 -5.63 -5.07 3.35
C PRO A 225 -5.67 -4.19 2.10
N VAL A 226 -6.09 -4.77 0.97
CA VAL A 226 -6.17 -4.08 -0.32
C VAL A 226 -6.94 -2.76 -0.22
N SER A 227 -6.30 -1.69 -0.62
CA SER A 227 -6.82 -0.33 -0.56
C SER A 227 -7.48 0.11 -1.89
N PRO A 228 -8.36 1.13 -1.87
CA PRO A 228 -8.87 1.76 -3.09
C PRO A 228 -7.76 2.27 -4.02
N LYS A 229 -6.64 2.74 -3.45
CA LYS A 229 -5.43 3.15 -4.20
C LYS A 229 -4.87 1.99 -5.01
N GLU A 230 -4.69 0.82 -4.41
CA GLU A 230 -4.16 -0.35 -5.10
C GLU A 230 -5.09 -0.82 -6.23
N ILE A 231 -6.41 -0.83 -5.99
CA ILE A 231 -7.40 -1.18 -7.00
C ILE A 231 -7.32 -0.21 -8.18
N ALA A 232 -7.30 1.09 -7.92
CA ALA A 232 -7.17 2.10 -8.96
C ALA A 232 -5.86 1.94 -9.75
N ARG A 233 -4.76 1.67 -9.02
CA ARG A 233 -3.44 1.44 -9.59
C ARG A 233 -3.40 0.18 -10.46
N ASN A 234 -3.93 -0.95 -9.99
CA ASN A 234 -4.01 -2.21 -10.75
C ASN A 234 -4.76 -2.01 -12.08
N ASN A 235 -5.86 -1.25 -12.06
CA ASN A 235 -6.61 -0.89 -13.26
C ASN A 235 -5.82 0.02 -14.21
N ALA A 236 -5.08 0.97 -13.69
CA ALA A 236 -4.24 1.86 -14.49
C ALA A 236 -3.06 1.10 -15.13
N VAL A 237 -2.39 0.24 -14.37
CA VAL A 237 -1.31 -0.62 -14.87
C VAL A 237 -1.83 -1.58 -15.94
N TYR A 238 -3.01 -2.19 -15.76
CA TYR A 238 -3.63 -3.04 -16.77
C TYR A 238 -3.83 -2.34 -18.12
N LYS A 239 -4.24 -1.08 -18.11
CA LYS A 239 -4.37 -0.30 -19.34
C LYS A 239 -3.04 -0.14 -20.09
N ILE A 240 -1.93 -0.15 -19.36
CA ILE A 240 -0.57 0.07 -19.86
C ILE A 240 0.11 -1.26 -20.22
N GLN A 241 0.20 -2.19 -19.26
CA GLN A 241 0.97 -3.44 -19.37
C GLN A 241 0.14 -4.63 -19.85
N LYS A 242 -1.20 -4.56 -19.80
CA LYS A 242 -2.15 -5.61 -20.20
C LYS A 242 -2.19 -6.84 -19.29
N ASN A 243 -1.49 -6.81 -18.16
CA ASN A 243 -1.62 -7.79 -17.10
C ASN A 243 -2.10 -7.15 -15.79
N ARG A 244 -2.44 -7.97 -14.81
CA ARG A 244 -2.99 -7.55 -13.52
C ARG A 244 -2.22 -8.21 -12.37
N ASN A 245 -2.26 -7.58 -11.20
CA ASN A 245 -1.82 -8.22 -9.97
C ASN A 245 -2.99 -9.00 -9.37
N PRO A 246 -2.96 -10.35 -9.37
CA PRO A 246 -4.06 -11.17 -8.86
C PRO A 246 -4.27 -11.02 -7.34
N TYR A 247 -3.24 -10.63 -6.60
CA TYR A 247 -3.31 -10.43 -5.15
C TYR A 247 -4.02 -9.12 -4.75
N ILE A 248 -4.25 -8.24 -5.73
CA ILE A 248 -5.11 -7.05 -5.59
C ILE A 248 -6.53 -7.39 -6.07
N ASP A 249 -6.67 -8.16 -7.15
CA ASP A 249 -8.00 -8.55 -7.66
C ASP A 249 -8.74 -9.50 -6.72
N PHE A 250 -7.99 -10.33 -6.00
CA PHE A 250 -8.50 -11.32 -5.04
C PHE A 250 -7.81 -11.13 -3.69
N PRO A 251 -8.26 -10.20 -2.85
CA PRO A 251 -7.67 -9.97 -1.52
C PRO A 251 -7.62 -11.26 -0.71
N GLY A 252 -6.45 -11.59 -0.15
CA GLY A 252 -6.24 -12.85 0.58
C GLY A 252 -5.83 -14.04 -0.29
N LEU A 253 -5.66 -13.88 -1.60
CA LEU A 253 -5.24 -14.96 -2.51
C LEU A 253 -3.86 -15.54 -2.15
N GLU A 254 -3.00 -14.78 -1.52
CA GLU A 254 -1.71 -15.24 -1.01
C GLU A 254 -1.86 -16.37 0.00
N GLN A 255 -3.00 -16.42 0.73
CA GLN A 255 -3.33 -17.52 1.64
C GLN A 255 -3.60 -18.84 0.89
N TYR A 256 -4.18 -18.76 -0.31
CA TYR A 256 -4.41 -19.92 -1.17
C TYR A 256 -3.14 -20.41 -1.85
N VAL A 257 -2.17 -19.51 -2.04
CA VAL A 257 -0.89 -19.88 -2.67
C VAL A 257 0.14 -20.34 -1.64
N TRP A 258 0.31 -19.63 -0.52
CA TRP A 258 1.39 -19.90 0.46
C TRP A 258 0.93 -20.05 1.91
N GLY A 259 -0.27 -19.60 2.25
CA GLY A 259 -0.73 -19.53 3.64
C GLY A 259 -1.62 -20.70 4.06
N SER A 260 -2.59 -20.42 4.90
CA SER A 260 -3.45 -21.42 5.55
C SER A 260 -4.46 -22.08 4.62
N LYS A 261 -4.70 -21.53 3.41
CA LYS A 261 -5.72 -22.00 2.47
C LYS A 261 -5.13 -22.77 1.26
N THR A 262 -3.87 -23.20 1.31
CA THR A 262 -3.19 -23.91 0.20
C THR A 262 -3.86 -25.22 -0.23
N GLY A 263 -4.71 -25.80 0.59
CA GLY A 263 -5.51 -26.97 0.26
C GLY A 263 -6.85 -26.68 -0.44
N ILE A 264 -7.29 -25.43 -0.47
CA ILE A 264 -8.59 -25.02 -1.01
C ILE A 264 -8.43 -24.68 -2.50
N PRO A 265 -9.25 -25.25 -3.40
CA PRO A 265 -9.23 -24.89 -4.81
C PRO A 265 -9.66 -23.42 -5.01
N PHE A 266 -8.98 -22.72 -5.90
CA PHE A 266 -9.34 -21.38 -6.29
C PHE A 266 -10.50 -21.41 -7.28
N ASP A 267 -11.50 -20.55 -7.07
CA ASP A 267 -12.61 -20.32 -7.97
C ASP A 267 -12.79 -18.80 -8.14
N PRO A 268 -12.43 -18.23 -9.28
CA PRO A 268 -12.50 -16.78 -9.49
C PRO A 268 -13.94 -16.26 -9.53
N ASP A 269 -14.90 -17.11 -9.89
CA ASP A 269 -16.33 -16.71 -10.00
C ASP A 269 -17.06 -16.84 -8.66
N ASN A 270 -16.53 -17.63 -7.73
CA ASN A 270 -17.08 -17.84 -6.39
C ASN A 270 -15.99 -17.65 -5.31
N TYR A 271 -15.16 -16.64 -5.45
CA TYR A 271 -14.09 -16.36 -4.51
C TYR A 271 -14.63 -15.82 -3.19
N ASP A 272 -14.42 -16.56 -2.12
CA ASP A 272 -14.83 -16.22 -0.75
C ASP A 272 -13.63 -15.91 0.18
N GLY A 273 -12.43 -15.94 -0.40
CA GLY A 273 -11.18 -16.01 0.36
C GLY A 273 -10.73 -14.74 1.04
N GLY A 274 -11.33 -13.62 0.76
CA GLY A 274 -10.92 -12.36 1.34
C GLY A 274 -11.81 -11.87 2.49
N GLY A 275 -12.96 -12.49 2.77
CA GLY A 275 -14.03 -11.75 3.42
C GLY A 275 -14.37 -10.51 2.57
N GLU A 276 -15.61 -10.12 2.46
CA GLU A 276 -15.95 -8.88 1.77
C GLU A 276 -14.94 -7.80 2.16
N VAL A 277 -14.14 -7.31 1.20
CA VAL A 277 -13.63 -5.95 1.29
C VAL A 277 -14.86 -5.10 1.07
N THR A 278 -15.72 -5.06 2.08
CA THR A 278 -16.68 -3.99 2.18
C THR A 278 -15.82 -2.74 2.18
N PRO A 279 -15.99 -1.84 1.20
CA PRO A 279 -15.41 -0.50 1.36
C PRO A 279 -15.81 -0.09 2.77
N PRO A 280 -14.91 0.50 3.57
CA PRO A 280 -15.29 0.95 4.89
C PRO A 280 -16.58 1.73 4.69
N ASN A 281 -17.66 1.22 5.27
CA ASN A 281 -18.87 2.00 5.36
C ASN A 281 -18.41 3.36 5.89
N PRO A 282 -18.71 4.50 5.22
CA PRO A 282 -18.33 5.80 5.74
C PRO A 282 -18.74 5.97 7.21
N ASP A 283 -19.67 5.14 7.70
CA ASP A 283 -20.11 5.09 9.09
C ASP A 283 -19.28 4.09 9.95
N ASP A 284 -18.49 3.18 9.36
CA ASP A 284 -17.54 2.28 10.03
C ASP A 284 -16.16 2.95 10.22
N VAL A 285 -16.17 4.14 10.75
CA VAL A 285 -14.93 4.77 11.19
C VAL A 285 -14.41 3.98 12.38
N ALA A 286 -13.30 3.28 12.20
CA ALA A 286 -12.63 2.60 13.30
C ALA A 286 -12.48 3.58 14.47
N THR A 287 -13.04 3.24 15.61
CA THR A 287 -13.01 4.12 16.79
C THR A 287 -11.56 4.43 17.12
N PRO A 288 -11.13 5.71 17.07
CA PRO A 288 -9.75 6.04 17.34
C PRO A 288 -9.34 5.56 18.73
N THR A 289 -8.18 4.95 18.83
CA THR A 289 -7.62 4.60 20.14
C THR A 289 -6.76 5.75 20.64
N PHE A 290 -6.91 6.05 21.92
CA PHE A 290 -6.19 7.13 22.59
C PHE A 290 -5.21 6.54 23.60
N THR A 291 -3.99 7.06 23.61
CA THR A 291 -3.02 6.74 24.67
C THR A 291 -2.53 8.04 25.31
N PRO A 292 -2.75 8.26 26.61
CA PRO A 292 -3.52 7.41 27.53
C PRO A 292 -5.00 7.30 27.15
N SER A 293 -5.67 6.23 27.60
CA SER A 293 -7.09 5.96 27.32
C SER A 293 -8.00 7.07 27.82
N ALA A 294 -9.22 7.13 27.29
CA ALA A 294 -10.20 8.19 27.59
C ALA A 294 -10.33 8.47 29.10
N GLY A 295 -10.21 9.75 29.48
CA GLY A 295 -10.24 10.23 30.84
C GLY A 295 -9.72 11.67 30.94
N SER A 296 -9.68 12.22 32.13
CA SER A 296 -9.00 13.50 32.39
C SER A 296 -7.49 13.28 32.38
N VAL A 297 -6.77 14.10 31.62
CA VAL A 297 -5.31 14.11 31.60
C VAL A 297 -4.79 15.47 32.07
N ASP A 298 -3.63 15.48 32.72
CA ASP A 298 -3.01 16.72 33.19
C ASP A 298 -2.61 17.62 32.00
N LYS A 299 -2.65 18.94 32.27
CA LYS A 299 -2.22 19.92 31.26
C LYS A 299 -0.78 19.67 30.84
N GLY A 300 -0.58 19.46 29.54
CA GLY A 300 0.74 19.17 28.97
C GLY A 300 0.99 17.68 28.66
N THR A 301 0.06 16.79 28.99
CA THR A 301 0.13 15.39 28.61
C THR A 301 0.03 15.25 27.09
N THR A 302 0.95 14.50 26.49
CA THR A 302 0.89 14.12 25.07
C THR A 302 -0.14 13.00 24.91
N VAL A 303 -1.16 13.22 24.08
CA VAL A 303 -2.15 12.20 23.73
C VAL A 303 -1.85 11.71 22.33
N THR A 304 -1.56 10.42 22.18
CA THR A 304 -1.37 9.77 20.89
C THR A 304 -2.70 9.21 20.40
N ILE A 305 -3.09 9.56 19.18
CA ILE A 305 -4.29 9.05 18.51
C ILE A 305 -3.81 8.08 17.43
N LYS A 306 -4.23 6.82 17.51
CA LYS A 306 -4.01 5.82 16.46
C LYS A 306 -5.35 5.48 15.81
N TYR A 307 -5.37 5.44 14.50
CA TYR A 307 -6.49 4.97 13.69
C TYR A 307 -5.94 4.28 12.44
N HIS A 308 -6.71 3.33 11.92
CA HIS A 308 -6.23 2.41 10.88
C HIS A 308 -6.52 2.85 9.43
N HIS A 309 -6.93 4.13 9.19
CA HIS A 309 -7.16 4.59 7.81
C HIS A 309 -6.70 6.04 7.59
N SER A 310 -5.75 6.24 6.68
CA SER A 310 -5.26 7.56 6.26
C SER A 310 -6.32 8.40 5.52
N GLY A 311 -7.33 7.77 4.92
CA GLY A 311 -8.44 8.45 4.23
C GLY A 311 -9.46 9.12 5.14
N CYS A 312 -9.61 8.65 6.38
CA CYS A 312 -10.67 9.14 7.28
C CYS A 312 -10.45 10.56 7.84
N LEU A 313 -9.22 11.04 7.93
CA LEU A 313 -8.96 12.40 8.45
C LEU A 313 -9.48 13.50 7.53
N HIS A 314 -9.38 13.30 6.21
CA HIS A 314 -9.87 14.31 5.25
C HIS A 314 -11.40 14.41 5.21
N SER A 315 -12.09 13.30 5.40
CA SER A 315 -13.57 13.28 5.39
C SER A 315 -14.19 13.78 6.69
N LEU A 316 -13.53 13.53 7.83
CA LEU A 316 -14.01 13.97 9.14
C LEU A 316 -13.64 15.43 9.45
N PHE A 317 -12.58 15.95 8.85
CA PHE A 317 -12.09 17.30 9.08
C PHE A 317 -11.70 17.99 7.77
N PRO A 318 -12.65 18.39 6.94
CA PRO A 318 -12.35 18.99 5.61
C PRO A 318 -11.53 20.28 5.66
N GLN A 319 -11.34 20.86 6.83
CA GLN A 319 -10.51 22.07 7.04
C GLN A 319 -9.14 21.79 7.67
N TRP A 320 -8.80 20.51 7.90
CA TRP A 320 -7.54 20.16 8.51
C TRP A 320 -6.44 20.09 7.46
N ARG A 321 -5.67 21.17 7.32
CA ARG A 321 -4.36 21.09 6.66
C ARG A 321 -3.38 20.45 7.63
N LYS A 322 -2.63 19.40 7.19
CA LYS A 322 -1.48 18.88 7.94
C LYS A 322 -0.66 20.06 8.44
N PRO A 323 -0.37 20.20 9.75
CA PRO A 323 0.57 21.22 10.19
C PRO A 323 1.95 20.86 9.61
N ALA A 324 2.55 21.74 8.84
CA ALA A 324 3.97 21.71 8.59
C ALA A 324 4.66 21.89 9.95
N HIS A 325 5.38 20.88 10.41
CA HIS A 325 6.05 20.75 11.70
C HIS A 325 5.14 20.36 12.89
N GLY A 326 5.33 19.15 13.34
CA GLY A 326 5.09 18.46 14.61
C GLY A 326 4.36 19.21 15.71
N ARG A 327 3.16 19.75 15.47
CA ARG A 327 2.32 20.33 16.54
C ARG A 327 1.33 19.31 17.04
N ILE A 328 1.36 19.12 18.33
CA ILE A 328 0.48 18.24 19.12
C ILE A 328 -0.93 18.83 19.12
N ALA A 329 -1.93 18.05 18.66
CA ALA A 329 -3.34 18.42 18.79
C ALA A 329 -3.80 18.17 20.25
N ARG A 330 -4.46 19.17 20.86
CA ARG A 330 -5.08 19.02 22.18
C ARG A 330 -6.60 18.87 22.02
N LEU A 331 -7.15 17.90 22.71
CA LEU A 331 -8.60 17.70 22.80
C LEU A 331 -9.15 18.47 23.99
N CYS A 332 -10.11 19.36 23.76
CA CYS A 332 -10.86 20.01 24.82
C CYS A 332 -12.20 19.29 25.00
N GLY A 333 -12.47 18.79 26.19
CA GLY A 333 -13.76 18.25 26.56
C GLY A 333 -14.71 19.40 26.94
N ASN A 334 -15.88 19.50 26.27
CA ASN A 334 -16.99 20.33 26.74
C ASN A 334 -18.02 19.44 27.43
N HIS A 335 -18.41 19.82 28.64
CA HIS A 335 -19.57 19.26 29.33
C HIS A 335 -20.85 19.86 28.71
N GLY A 336 -21.46 19.12 27.80
CA GLY A 336 -22.75 19.45 27.21
C GLY A 336 -23.28 18.25 26.42
N THR A 337 -24.55 17.98 26.56
CA THR A 337 -25.29 16.80 26.11
C THR A 337 -25.56 16.81 24.58
N ASP A 338 -24.55 16.97 23.73
CA ASP A 338 -24.73 16.82 22.29
C ASP A 338 -23.55 16.12 21.65
N HIS A 339 -23.86 15.21 20.72
CA HIS A 339 -23.01 14.18 20.13
C HIS A 339 -21.90 14.68 19.18
N HIS A 340 -21.38 15.89 19.36
CA HIS A 340 -20.25 16.40 18.56
C HIS A 340 -19.08 16.82 19.47
N ARG A 341 -18.04 16.00 19.55
CA ARG A 341 -16.78 16.37 20.18
C ARG A 341 -15.91 17.12 19.17
N GLY A 342 -15.74 18.42 19.40
CA GLY A 342 -14.91 19.28 18.55
C GLY A 342 -13.48 19.38 19.05
N LEU A 343 -12.55 19.61 18.12
CA LEU A 343 -11.17 20.01 18.40
C LEU A 343 -11.11 21.53 18.60
N CYS A 344 -10.58 21.98 19.72
CA CYS A 344 -10.40 23.41 20.00
C CYS A 344 -9.05 23.90 19.49
N HIS A 345 -9.07 24.97 18.74
CA HIS A 345 -7.88 25.72 18.33
C HIS A 345 -7.66 26.86 19.34
N GLU A 346 -6.58 26.81 20.13
CA GLU A 346 -6.16 28.02 20.86
C GLU A 346 -5.51 28.98 19.86
N ARG A 347 -6.13 30.14 19.65
CA ARG A 347 -5.44 31.31 19.10
C ARG A 347 -4.47 31.80 20.17
N GLY A 348 -3.20 31.80 19.87
CA GLY A 348 -2.22 32.56 20.66
C GLY A 348 -2.61 34.02 20.62
N GLN A 349 -2.81 34.59 21.78
CA GLN A 349 -2.66 36.04 21.99
C GLN A 349 -1.17 36.27 22.26
N ASP A 350 -0.62 37.19 21.52
CA ASP A 350 0.62 37.99 21.62
C ASP A 350 1.76 37.44 22.50
#